data_04b452fb6beb33f616bd0fc30c09a962
#
_entry.id   04b452fb6beb33f616bd0fc30c09a962
#
_cell.length_a   1.000
_cell.length_b   1.000
_cell.length_c   1.000
_cell.angle_alpha   90.00
_cell.angle_beta   90.00
_cell.angle_gamma   90.00
#
_symmetry.space_group_name_H-M   'P 1'
#
loop_
_entity.id
_entity.type
_entity.pdbx_description
1 polymer ?
#
loop_
_entity_poly.entity_id
_entity_poly.type
_entity_poly.pdbx_seq_one_letter_code
_entity_poly.pdbx_strand_id
1 'polypeptide(L)'
;MKPRHRRFLWIGAGVALLGVAAALVLNAFQSNLVFFFTPTQVAANEAPKGRAFRIGGLVVDNSLTRDGLTVHFKVTDTGSTIPVVYTGILPDLFKEGKGVVAQGKLEPDGTFHATEVLAKHDENYMPPEAADAVNKAHGAAIAEKTGRTLKR
;
A
#
# COMPACT_ATOMS: atom_id res chain seq x y z
N MET A 1 58.83 -5.43 -0.14
CA MET A 1 57.75 -4.86 -1.01
C MET A 1 58.12 -3.44 -1.33
N LYS A 2 58.07 -3.05 -2.63
CA LYS A 2 58.38 -1.68 -3.07
C LYS A 2 57.28 -0.72 -2.56
N PRO A 3 57.63 0.51 -2.10
CA PRO A 3 56.70 1.45 -1.49
C PRO A 3 55.48 1.79 -2.35
N ARG A 4 55.59 1.70 -3.69
CA ARG A 4 54.49 1.89 -4.61
C ARG A 4 53.37 0.83 -4.51
N HIS A 5 53.71 -0.45 -4.26
CA HIS A 5 52.75 -1.52 -4.12
C HIS A 5 51.92 -1.39 -2.84
N ARG A 6 52.50 -0.89 -1.75
CA ARG A 6 51.78 -0.61 -0.51
C ARG A 6 50.72 0.48 -0.70
N ARG A 7 51.02 1.54 -1.46
CA ARG A 7 50.04 2.61 -1.76
C ARG A 7 48.86 2.09 -2.59
N PHE A 8 49.12 1.30 -3.63
CA PHE A 8 48.05 0.69 -4.45
C PHE A 8 47.20 -0.30 -3.63
N LEU A 9 47.80 -1.02 -2.69
CA LEU A 9 47.10 -1.95 -1.81
C LEU A 9 46.16 -1.21 -0.87
N TRP A 10 46.58 -0.10 -0.29
CA TRP A 10 45.75 0.74 0.56
C TRP A 10 44.64 1.46 -0.20
N ILE A 11 44.90 1.92 -1.43
CA ILE A 11 43.86 2.49 -2.29
C ILE A 11 42.85 1.43 -2.68
N GLY A 12 43.30 0.23 -3.08
CA GLY A 12 42.41 -0.89 -3.42
C GLY A 12 41.54 -1.32 -2.23
N ALA A 13 42.13 -1.41 -1.04
CA ALA A 13 41.38 -1.71 0.19
C ALA A 13 40.35 -0.62 0.51
N GLY A 14 40.69 0.65 0.34
CA GLY A 14 39.76 1.76 0.54
C GLY A 14 38.59 1.74 -0.43
N VAL A 15 38.85 1.49 -1.71
CA VAL A 15 37.80 1.37 -2.75
C VAL A 15 36.90 0.16 -2.48
N ALA A 16 37.48 -0.99 -2.10
CA ALA A 16 36.72 -2.18 -1.73
C ALA A 16 35.82 -1.93 -0.52
N LEU A 17 36.32 -1.27 0.51
CA LEU A 17 35.56 -0.93 1.72
C LEU A 17 34.41 0.04 1.38
N LEU A 18 34.68 1.03 0.53
CA LEU A 18 33.64 1.95 0.07
C LEU A 18 32.57 1.24 -0.76
N GLY A 19 32.95 0.30 -1.60
CA GLY A 19 32.03 -0.52 -2.39
C GLY A 19 31.13 -1.39 -1.52
N VAL A 20 31.69 -2.02 -0.47
CA VAL A 20 30.91 -2.80 0.51
C VAL A 20 29.96 -1.89 1.30
N ALA A 21 30.43 -0.74 1.75
CA ALA A 21 29.57 0.23 2.45
C ALA A 21 28.41 0.70 1.57
N ALA A 22 28.68 1.05 0.31
CA ALA A 22 27.65 1.44 -0.65
C ALA A 22 26.65 0.31 -0.90
N ALA A 23 27.11 -0.92 -1.06
CA ALA A 23 26.24 -2.09 -1.24
C ALA A 23 25.33 -2.33 -0.02
N LEU A 24 25.87 -2.20 1.21
CA LEU A 24 25.09 -2.32 2.44
C LEU A 24 24.04 -1.21 2.57
N VAL A 25 24.39 0.03 2.24
CA VAL A 25 23.47 1.17 2.24
C VAL A 25 22.34 0.94 1.23
N LEU A 26 22.67 0.58 0.00
CA LEU A 26 21.67 0.31 -1.04
C LEU A 26 20.75 -0.85 -0.66
N ASN A 27 21.29 -1.90 -0.08
CA ASN A 27 20.49 -3.04 0.41
C ASN A 27 19.57 -2.65 1.56
N ALA A 28 20.04 -1.82 2.50
CA ALA A 28 19.22 -1.30 3.60
C ALA A 28 18.09 -0.40 3.10
N PHE A 29 18.32 0.43 2.10
CA PHE A 29 17.28 1.25 1.49
C PHE A 29 16.23 0.42 0.76
N GLN A 30 16.64 -0.60 0.01
CA GLN A 30 15.70 -1.47 -0.72
C GLN A 30 14.78 -2.28 0.21
N SER A 31 15.25 -2.65 1.39
CA SER A 31 14.45 -3.40 2.37
C SER A 31 13.44 -2.54 3.14
N ASN A 32 13.63 -1.22 3.19
CA ASN A 32 12.78 -0.31 3.97
C ASN A 32 11.73 0.46 3.14
N LEU A 33 11.75 0.34 1.81
CA LEU A 33 10.72 0.94 0.97
C LEU A 33 9.46 0.08 0.96
N VAL A 34 8.46 0.51 1.73
CA VAL A 34 7.14 -0.13 1.76
C VAL A 34 6.23 0.60 0.79
N PHE A 35 6.03 0.01 -0.38
CA PHE A 35 5.14 0.55 -1.43
C PHE A 35 3.68 0.35 -1.05
N PHE A 36 2.82 1.22 -1.59
CA PHE A 36 1.37 1.15 -1.43
C PHE A 36 0.73 0.57 -2.69
N PHE A 37 -0.19 -0.38 -2.50
CA PHE A 37 -0.97 -1.00 -3.58
C PHE A 37 -2.45 -1.01 -3.22
N THR A 38 -3.29 -0.93 -4.24
CA THR A 38 -4.74 -1.13 -4.10
C THR A 38 -5.09 -2.61 -4.22
N PRO A 39 -6.24 -3.06 -3.72
CA PRO A 39 -6.74 -4.41 -3.94
C PRO A 39 -6.75 -4.85 -5.40
N THR A 40 -7.13 -3.97 -6.32
CA THR A 40 -7.11 -4.25 -7.76
C THR A 40 -5.70 -4.50 -8.29
N GLN A 41 -4.72 -3.71 -7.88
CA GLN A 41 -3.31 -3.90 -8.27
C GLN A 41 -2.75 -5.21 -7.70
N VAL A 42 -3.11 -5.57 -6.48
CA VAL A 42 -2.73 -6.85 -5.87
C VAL A 42 -3.33 -8.02 -6.65
N ALA A 43 -4.61 -7.95 -7.02
CA ALA A 43 -5.29 -8.96 -7.84
C ALA A 43 -4.68 -9.06 -9.25
N ALA A 44 -4.20 -7.95 -9.82
CA ALA A 44 -3.48 -7.91 -11.10
C ALA A 44 -2.04 -8.45 -11.02
N ASN A 45 -1.59 -8.94 -9.85
CA ASN A 45 -0.20 -9.39 -9.59
C ASN A 45 0.87 -8.30 -9.78
N GLU A 46 0.53 -7.03 -9.61
CA GLU A 46 1.48 -5.91 -9.64
C GLU A 46 2.25 -5.77 -8.32
N ALA A 47 1.70 -6.30 -7.22
CA ALA A 47 2.35 -6.29 -5.92
C ALA A 47 3.50 -7.30 -5.83
N PRO A 48 4.60 -6.97 -5.13
CA PRO A 48 5.75 -7.84 -5.00
C PRO A 48 5.42 -9.07 -4.15
N LYS A 49 5.73 -10.26 -4.68
CA LYS A 49 5.56 -11.52 -3.94
C LYS A 49 6.67 -11.69 -2.90
N GLY A 50 6.31 -12.08 -1.69
CA GLY A 50 7.25 -12.37 -0.61
C GLY A 50 7.90 -11.16 0.08
N ARG A 51 7.61 -9.94 -0.37
CA ARG A 51 8.05 -8.69 0.28
C ARG A 51 6.88 -8.01 0.97
N ALA A 52 7.18 -7.26 2.04
CA ALA A 52 6.16 -6.46 2.71
C ALA A 52 5.77 -5.25 1.88
N PHE A 53 4.47 -4.96 1.81
CA PHE A 53 3.90 -3.77 1.20
C PHE A 53 2.67 -3.30 1.98
N ARG A 54 2.15 -2.13 1.63
CA ARG A 54 0.90 -1.61 2.20
C ARG A 54 -0.24 -1.81 1.23
N ILE A 55 -1.35 -2.35 1.74
CA ILE A 55 -2.60 -2.41 1.02
C ILE A 55 -3.58 -1.43 1.67
N GLY A 56 -4.31 -0.67 0.87
CA GLY A 56 -5.30 0.26 1.36
C GLY A 56 -6.59 0.21 0.57
N GLY A 57 -7.69 0.39 1.27
CA GLY A 57 -9.03 0.35 0.71
C GLY A 57 -10.08 0.54 1.79
N LEU A 58 -11.29 0.11 1.51
CA LEU A 58 -12.40 0.08 2.44
C LEU A 58 -12.54 -1.30 3.05
N VAL A 59 -12.85 -1.38 4.34
CA VAL A 59 -13.24 -2.64 4.97
C VAL A 59 -14.65 -3.02 4.50
N VAL A 60 -14.79 -4.21 3.95
CA VAL A 60 -16.08 -4.72 3.47
C VAL A 60 -17.03 -4.94 4.67
N ASP A 61 -18.27 -4.49 4.54
CA ASP A 61 -19.29 -4.68 5.57
C ASP A 61 -19.59 -6.16 5.80
N ASN A 62 -19.80 -6.55 7.06
CA ASN A 62 -20.04 -7.92 7.50
C ASN A 62 -18.92 -8.92 7.14
N SER A 63 -17.70 -8.42 6.93
CA SER A 63 -16.53 -9.26 6.66
C SER A 63 -15.65 -9.51 7.88
N LEU A 64 -15.89 -8.78 8.98
CA LEU A 64 -15.09 -8.84 10.19
C LEU A 64 -15.44 -10.06 11.01
N THR A 65 -14.49 -10.96 11.17
CA THR A 65 -14.61 -12.13 12.06
C THR A 65 -13.43 -12.14 13.02
N ARG A 66 -13.68 -12.43 14.28
CA ARG A 66 -12.66 -12.50 15.34
C ARG A 66 -12.53 -13.93 15.84
N ASP A 67 -11.32 -14.42 15.90
CA ASP A 67 -10.93 -15.66 16.54
C ASP A 67 -9.82 -15.40 17.56
N GLY A 68 -10.20 -15.12 18.79
CA GLY A 68 -9.28 -14.68 19.83
C GLY A 68 -8.62 -13.36 19.48
N LEU A 69 -7.28 -13.35 19.33
CA LEU A 69 -6.49 -12.18 18.91
C LEU A 69 -6.33 -12.09 17.39
N THR A 70 -6.75 -13.10 16.66
CA THR A 70 -6.68 -13.10 15.20
C THR A 70 -7.97 -12.54 14.62
N VAL A 71 -7.83 -11.58 13.73
CA VAL A 71 -8.95 -10.91 13.10
C VAL A 71 -8.88 -11.13 11.60
N HIS A 72 -9.98 -11.56 11.02
CA HIS A 72 -10.15 -11.73 9.58
C HIS A 72 -11.11 -10.65 9.09
N PHE A 73 -10.75 -9.97 8.01
CA PHE A 73 -11.60 -9.00 7.34
C PHE A 73 -11.22 -8.92 5.86
N LYS A 74 -12.02 -8.23 5.08
CA LYS A 74 -11.77 -8.03 3.65
C LYS A 74 -11.57 -6.57 3.35
N VAL A 75 -10.60 -6.27 2.49
CA VAL A 75 -10.33 -4.91 2.01
C VAL A 75 -10.65 -4.84 0.52
N THR A 76 -11.39 -3.81 0.13
CA THR A 76 -11.80 -3.58 -1.25
C THR A 76 -11.51 -2.15 -1.70
N ASP A 77 -11.28 -1.98 -2.99
CA ASP A 77 -11.24 -0.68 -3.68
C ASP A 77 -12.41 -0.52 -4.67
N THR A 78 -13.52 -1.27 -4.45
CA THR A 78 -14.68 -1.43 -5.33
C THR A 78 -14.44 -2.28 -6.59
N GLY A 79 -13.20 -2.42 -7.06
CA GLY A 79 -12.82 -3.26 -8.21
C GLY A 79 -12.48 -4.69 -7.81
N SER A 80 -11.70 -4.83 -6.74
CA SER A 80 -11.26 -6.13 -6.22
C SER A 80 -11.33 -6.19 -4.71
N THR A 81 -11.32 -7.41 -4.16
CA THR A 81 -11.40 -7.65 -2.73
C THR A 81 -10.32 -8.64 -2.31
N ILE A 82 -9.53 -8.29 -1.32
CA ILE A 82 -8.45 -9.11 -0.78
C ILE A 82 -8.77 -9.49 0.66
N PRO A 83 -8.75 -10.79 1.02
CA PRO A 83 -8.86 -11.22 2.42
C PRO A 83 -7.60 -10.84 3.19
N VAL A 84 -7.80 -10.29 4.39
CA VAL A 84 -6.73 -9.84 5.29
C VAL A 84 -6.86 -10.57 6.62
N VAL A 85 -5.74 -11.06 7.12
CA VAL A 85 -5.60 -11.68 8.44
C VAL A 85 -4.64 -10.84 9.26
N TYR A 86 -5.04 -10.46 10.44
CA TYR A 86 -4.25 -9.68 11.39
C TYR A 86 -4.30 -10.30 12.77
N THR A 87 -3.16 -10.48 13.41
CA THR A 87 -3.07 -10.94 14.79
C THR A 87 -2.59 -9.81 15.68
N GLY A 88 -3.47 -9.30 16.52
CA GLY A 88 -3.18 -8.18 17.41
C GLY A 88 -4.42 -7.38 17.76
N ILE A 89 -4.20 -6.23 18.39
CA ILE A 89 -5.25 -5.30 18.79
C ILE A 89 -5.50 -4.34 17.62
N LEU A 90 -6.73 -4.31 17.12
CA LEU A 90 -7.14 -3.34 16.11
C LEU A 90 -7.22 -1.93 16.71
N PRO A 91 -6.91 -0.88 15.93
CA PRO A 91 -7.11 0.51 16.34
C PRO A 91 -8.59 0.77 16.68
N ASP A 92 -8.85 1.68 17.63
CA ASP A 92 -10.22 2.04 18.04
C ASP A 92 -11.07 2.61 16.89
N LEU A 93 -10.41 3.22 15.90
CA LEU A 93 -11.06 3.78 14.72
C LEU A 93 -11.34 2.76 13.61
N PHE A 94 -10.91 1.50 13.78
CA PHE A 94 -11.17 0.45 12.83
C PHE A 94 -12.65 0.07 12.85
N LYS A 95 -13.32 0.28 11.72
CA LYS A 95 -14.73 -0.06 11.50
C LYS A 95 -14.94 -0.57 10.08
N GLU A 96 -15.92 -1.45 9.90
CA GLU A 96 -16.41 -1.84 8.59
C GLU A 96 -16.96 -0.62 7.84
N GLY A 97 -16.81 -0.61 6.51
CA GLY A 97 -17.19 0.53 5.67
C GLY A 97 -16.23 1.73 5.73
N LYS A 98 -15.18 1.68 6.54
CA LYS A 98 -14.19 2.77 6.68
C LYS A 98 -12.87 2.43 6.01
N GLY A 99 -12.09 3.48 5.71
CA GLY A 99 -10.78 3.36 5.11
C GLY A 99 -9.76 2.73 6.04
N VAL A 100 -9.01 1.77 5.54
CA VAL A 100 -7.95 1.07 6.25
C VAL A 100 -6.69 1.01 5.38
N VAL A 101 -5.53 1.06 6.04
CA VAL A 101 -4.25 0.71 5.45
C VAL A 101 -3.64 -0.39 6.29
N ALA A 102 -3.37 -1.53 5.69
CA ALA A 102 -2.69 -2.65 6.32
C ALA A 102 -1.30 -2.83 5.72
N GLN A 103 -0.30 -3.06 6.56
CA GLN A 103 1.07 -3.39 6.13
C GLN A 103 1.32 -4.86 6.41
N GLY A 104 1.86 -5.58 5.44
CA GLY A 104 2.10 -7.01 5.59
C GLY A 104 2.62 -7.65 4.33
N LYS A 105 2.37 -8.95 4.16
CA LYS A 105 2.79 -9.75 3.01
C LYS A 105 1.60 -10.50 2.42
N LEU A 106 1.63 -10.65 1.11
CA LEU A 106 0.68 -11.51 0.40
C LEU A 106 1.20 -12.94 0.39
N GLU A 107 0.41 -13.87 0.89
CA GLU A 107 0.69 -15.30 0.82
C GLU A 107 0.29 -15.88 -0.54
N PRO A 108 0.82 -17.05 -0.90
CA PRO A 108 0.52 -17.71 -2.18
C PRO A 108 -0.96 -18.08 -2.37
N ASP A 109 -1.71 -18.22 -1.29
CA ASP A 109 -3.16 -18.49 -1.28
C ASP A 109 -4.03 -17.26 -1.58
N GLY A 110 -3.41 -16.08 -1.73
CA GLY A 110 -4.09 -14.81 -1.97
C GLY A 110 -4.54 -14.09 -0.71
N THR A 111 -4.22 -14.61 0.48
CA THR A 111 -4.51 -13.97 1.76
C THR A 111 -3.40 -12.98 2.12
N PHE A 112 -3.76 -11.79 2.56
CA PHE A 112 -2.82 -10.78 3.02
C PHE A 112 -2.62 -10.88 4.54
N HIS A 113 -1.43 -11.30 4.96
CA HIS A 113 -1.05 -11.36 6.36
C HIS A 113 -0.51 -10.00 6.82
N ALA A 114 -1.34 -9.26 7.54
CA ALA A 114 -1.00 -7.95 8.06
C ALA A 114 -0.17 -8.07 9.35
N THR A 115 0.90 -7.30 9.41
CA THR A 115 1.72 -7.08 10.62
C THR A 115 1.31 -5.81 11.36
N GLU A 116 0.69 -4.87 10.64
CA GLU A 116 0.20 -3.61 11.17
C GLU A 116 -1.08 -3.21 10.45
N VAL A 117 -2.03 -2.64 11.18
CA VAL A 117 -3.28 -2.11 10.65
C VAL A 117 -3.47 -0.70 11.15
N LEU A 118 -3.67 0.23 10.22
CA LEU A 118 -3.90 1.64 10.47
C LEU A 118 -5.30 2.01 9.95
N ALA A 119 -6.17 2.47 10.83
CA ALA A 119 -7.47 3.02 10.43
C ALA A 119 -7.32 4.52 10.17
N LYS A 120 -7.80 4.99 9.02
CA LYS A 120 -7.82 6.42 8.71
C LYS A 120 -9.08 7.07 9.26
N HIS A 121 -8.93 8.28 9.79
CA HIS A 121 -10.03 9.08 10.31
C HIS A 121 -10.83 9.80 9.20
N ASP A 122 -10.55 9.56 7.92
CA ASP A 122 -11.22 10.25 6.81
C ASP A 122 -12.61 9.68 6.59
N GLU A 123 -13.62 10.47 6.98
CA GLU A 123 -15.04 10.20 6.66
C GLU A 123 -15.33 10.29 5.15
N ASN A 124 -14.38 10.73 4.33
CA ASN A 124 -14.47 10.94 2.89
C ASN A 124 -13.34 10.26 2.11
N TYR A 125 -13.02 8.98 2.40
CA TYR A 125 -12.18 8.24 1.45
C TYR A 125 -13.01 7.92 0.20
N MET A 126 -12.91 8.79 -0.80
CA MET A 126 -13.39 8.52 -2.13
C MET A 126 -12.19 8.04 -2.97
N PRO A 127 -12.20 6.81 -3.51
CA PRO A 127 -11.17 6.37 -4.43
C PRO A 127 -10.99 7.39 -5.56
N PRO A 128 -9.77 7.66 -6.06
CA PRO A 128 -9.55 8.66 -7.11
C PRO A 128 -10.46 8.47 -8.33
N GLU A 129 -10.71 7.21 -8.71
CA GLU A 129 -11.60 6.85 -9.81
C GLU A 129 -13.08 7.17 -9.53
N ALA A 130 -13.53 7.00 -8.29
CA ALA A 130 -14.88 7.39 -7.88
C ALA A 130 -15.02 8.91 -7.79
N ALA A 131 -13.98 9.63 -7.36
CA ALA A 131 -13.94 11.09 -7.38
C ALA A 131 -14.06 11.63 -8.80
N ASP A 132 -13.38 11.03 -9.77
CA ASP A 132 -13.47 11.40 -11.19
C ASP A 132 -14.85 11.12 -11.77
N ALA A 133 -15.49 10.01 -11.39
CA ALA A 133 -16.84 9.67 -11.81
C ALA A 133 -17.88 10.65 -11.26
N VAL A 134 -17.76 11.03 -9.98
CA VAL A 134 -18.64 12.02 -9.34
C VAL A 134 -18.43 13.41 -9.95
N ASN A 135 -17.20 13.81 -10.21
CA ASN A 135 -16.88 15.09 -10.84
C ASN A 135 -17.41 15.15 -12.29
N LYS A 136 -17.31 14.07 -13.07
CA LYS A 136 -17.92 13.98 -14.40
C LYS A 136 -19.44 14.05 -14.35
N ALA A 137 -20.08 13.38 -13.40
CA ALA A 137 -21.53 13.42 -13.22
C ALA A 137 -22.01 14.82 -12.80
N HIS A 138 -21.30 15.50 -11.89
CA HIS A 138 -21.60 16.89 -11.50
C HIS A 138 -21.39 17.87 -12.66
N GLY A 139 -20.32 17.72 -13.43
CA GLY A 139 -20.05 18.56 -14.61
C GLY A 139 -21.14 18.42 -15.68
N ALA A 140 -21.61 17.21 -15.94
CA ALA A 140 -22.70 16.95 -16.87
C ALA A 140 -24.04 17.55 -16.39
N ALA A 141 -24.36 17.45 -15.10
CA ALA A 141 -25.60 18.01 -14.52
C ALA A 141 -25.62 19.55 -14.53
N ILE A 142 -24.46 20.19 -14.36
CA ILE A 142 -24.34 21.66 -14.44
C ILE A 142 -24.49 22.11 -15.90
N ALA A 143 -23.88 21.42 -16.86
CA ALA A 143 -23.98 21.73 -18.27
C ALA A 143 -25.43 21.61 -18.78
N GLU A 144 -26.18 20.60 -18.33
CA GLU A 144 -27.60 20.43 -18.67
C GLU A 144 -28.48 21.54 -18.10
N LYS A 145 -28.25 21.97 -16.83
CA LYS A 145 -28.97 23.09 -16.23
C LYS A 145 -28.69 24.40 -16.93
N THR A 146 -27.42 24.67 -17.30
CA THR A 146 -27.03 25.92 -17.98
C THR A 146 -27.56 25.97 -19.42
N GLY A 147 -27.55 24.85 -20.13
CA GLY A 147 -28.10 24.74 -21.49
C GLY A 147 -29.62 24.96 -21.56
N ARG A 148 -30.34 24.64 -20.48
CA ARG A 148 -31.80 24.82 -20.41
C ARG A 148 -32.20 26.27 -20.12
N THR A 149 -31.32 27.08 -19.48
CA THR A 149 -31.61 28.46 -19.16
C THR A 149 -31.37 29.42 -20.34
N LEU A 150 -30.59 29.01 -21.34
CA LEU A 150 -30.31 29.82 -22.55
C LEU A 150 -31.30 29.62 -23.70
N LYS A 151 -32.32 28.75 -23.54
CA LYS A 151 -33.36 28.49 -24.54
C LYS A 151 -34.73 29.07 -24.18
N ARG A 152 -34.81 30.10 -23.38
CA ARG A 152 -36.03 30.89 -23.12
C ARG A 152 -35.91 32.34 -23.57
#